data_2d79c49255acf36d951a31b9c4301dd1
#
_entry.id   2d79c49255acf36d951a31b9c4301dd1
#
_cell.length_a   1.000
_cell.length_b   1.000
_cell.length_c   1.000
_cell.angle_alpha   90.00
_cell.angle_beta   90.00
_cell.angle_gamma   90.00
#
_symmetry.space_group_name_H-M   'P 1'
#
loop_
_entity.id
_entity.type
_entity.pdbx_description
1 polymer ?
#
loop_
_entity_poly.entity_id
_entity_poly.type
_entity_poly.pdbx_seq_one_letter_code
_entity_poly.pdbx_strand_id
1 'polypeptide(L)' 'IQKICGNEGDRHYLETLGFIEGATVRIVSILLGSYIVRIQESKIGISQDFTKMIIVQA' A
#
# COMPACT_ATOMS: atom_id res chain seq x y z
N ILE A 1 8.57 -0.20 2.28
CA ILE A 1 7.65 -1.18 2.88
C ILE A 1 8.45 -2.28 3.56
N GLN A 2 8.17 -2.51 4.83
CA GLN A 2 8.87 -3.52 5.60
C GLN A 2 8.17 -4.87 5.50
N LYS A 3 6.85 -4.88 5.51
CA LYS A 3 6.07 -6.11 5.52
C LYS A 3 4.66 -5.86 5.02
N ILE A 4 4.08 -6.83 4.37
CA ILE A 4 2.67 -6.83 4.01
C ILE A 4 1.96 -7.90 4.82
N CYS A 5 0.96 -7.50 5.59
CA CYS A 5 0.13 -8.41 6.38
C CYS A 5 -1.17 -8.70 5.63
N GLY A 6 -1.97 -9.61 6.19
CA GLY A 6 -3.25 -9.97 5.62
C GLY A 6 -3.25 -11.37 5.07
N ASN A 7 -4.38 -11.80 4.51
CA ASN A 7 -4.48 -13.12 3.93
C ASN A 7 -3.77 -13.17 2.57
N GLU A 8 -3.63 -14.37 2.04
CA GLU A 8 -2.87 -14.58 0.81
C GLU A 8 -3.48 -13.83 -0.39
N GLY A 9 -4.79 -13.80 -0.48
CA GLY A 9 -5.46 -13.09 -1.57
C GLY A 9 -5.24 -11.60 -1.53
N ASP A 10 -5.34 -10.99 -0.34
CA ASP A 10 -5.13 -9.56 -0.17
C ASP A 10 -3.66 -9.19 -0.42
N ARG A 11 -2.76 -10.02 0.06
CA ARG A 11 -1.33 -9.80 -0.17
C ARG A 11 -1.01 -9.85 -1.65
N HIS A 12 -1.56 -10.82 -2.34
CA HIS A 12 -1.35 -10.95 -3.78
C HIS A 12 -1.88 -9.73 -4.53
N TYR A 13 -3.07 -9.27 -4.15
CA TYR A 13 -3.66 -8.08 -4.75
C TYR A 13 -2.74 -6.87 -4.59
N LEU A 14 -2.22 -6.65 -3.38
CA LEU A 14 -1.31 -5.54 -3.12
C LEU A 14 -0.01 -5.68 -3.89
N GLU A 15 0.50 -6.90 -4.02
CA GLU A 15 1.72 -7.15 -4.80
C GLU A 15 1.52 -6.78 -6.28
N THR A 16 0.34 -7.05 -6.83
CA THR A 16 0.08 -6.69 -8.23
C THR A 16 0.07 -5.19 -8.45
N LEU A 17 -0.18 -4.42 -7.40
CA LEU A 17 -0.15 -2.96 -7.45
C LEU A 17 1.26 -2.39 -7.21
N GLY A 18 2.20 -3.23 -6.83
CA GLY A 18 3.57 -2.81 -6.57
C GLY A 18 3.94 -2.70 -5.10
N PHE A 19 3.03 -3.06 -4.20
CA PHE A 19 3.30 -3.02 -2.76
C PHE A 19 4.03 -4.28 -2.35
N ILE A 20 5.34 -4.23 -2.42
CA ILE A 20 6.21 -5.35 -2.07
C ILE A 20 7.23 -4.90 -1.03
N GLU A 21 7.78 -5.85 -0.31
CA GLU A 21 8.84 -5.56 0.67
C GLU A 21 10.01 -4.88 -0.02
N GLY A 22 10.52 -3.85 0.61
CA GLY A 22 11.62 -3.06 0.06
C GLY A 22 11.19 -1.89 -0.81
N ALA A 23 9.94 -1.85 -1.25
CA ALA A 23 9.45 -0.73 -2.06
C ALA A 23 9.26 0.51 -1.19
N THR A 24 9.48 1.67 -1.79
CA THR A 24 9.24 2.95 -1.15
C THR A 24 7.85 3.43 -1.52
N VAL A 25 7.08 3.82 -0.51
CA VAL A 25 5.73 4.34 -0.70
C VAL A 25 5.64 5.74 -0.09
N ARG A 26 4.93 6.62 -0.76
CA ARG A 26 4.70 7.98 -0.28
C ARG A 26 3.20 8.27 -0.26
N ILE A 27 2.70 8.80 0.84
CA ILE A 27 1.31 9.22 0.93
C ILE A 27 1.21 10.60 0.29
N VAL A 28 0.39 10.69 -0.75
CA VAL A 28 0.19 11.94 -1.49
C VAL A 28 -0.99 12.71 -0.91
N SER A 29 -2.06 11.98 -0.58
CA SER A 29 -3.29 12.61 -0.10
C SER A 29 -4.11 11.58 0.66
N ILE A 30 -4.91 12.04 1.60
CA ILE A 30 -5.83 11.20 2.34
C ILE A 30 -7.23 11.77 2.13
N LEU A 31 -8.10 10.96 1.54
CA LEU A 31 -9.50 11.31 1.34
C LEU A 31 -10.34 10.40 2.22
N LEU A 32 -11.62 10.70 2.33
CA LEU A 32 -12.53 9.92 3.15
C LEU A 32 -12.47 8.43 2.81
N GLY A 33 -11.90 7.65 3.73
CA GLY A 33 -11.81 6.20 3.56
C GLY A 33 -10.79 5.71 2.54
N SER A 34 -10.03 6.60 1.92
CA SER A 34 -9.07 6.24 0.89
C SER A 34 -7.77 6.99 1.06
N TYR A 35 -6.67 6.32 0.71
CA TYR A 35 -5.35 6.92 0.67
C TYR A 35 -4.87 6.95 -0.77
N ILE A 36 -4.41 8.12 -1.20
CA ILE A 36 -3.75 8.24 -2.50
C ILE A 36 -2.26 8.15 -2.23
N VAL A 37 -1.63 7.13 -2.76
CA VAL A 37 -0.22 6.88 -2.50
C VAL A 37 0.55 6.79 -3.80
N ARG A 38 1.82 7.15 -3.73
CA ARG A 38 2.73 6.95 -4.85
C ARG A 38 3.60 5.75 -4.51
N ILE A 39 3.59 4.77 -5.39
CA ILE A 39 4.42 3.58 -5.26
C ILE A 39 5.14 3.37 -6.58
N GLN A 40 6.46 3.25 -6.52
CA GLN A 40 7.31 3.23 -7.71
C GLN A 40 7.03 4.46 -8.56
N GLU A 41 6.60 4.30 -9.79
CA GLU A 41 6.27 5.42 -10.68
C GLU A 41 4.77 5.62 -10.84
N SER A 42 3.97 4.95 -10.04
CA SER A 42 2.52 4.97 -10.15
C SER A 42 1.88 5.67 -8.95
N LYS A 43 0.75 6.29 -9.21
CA LYS A 43 -0.07 6.94 -8.21
C LYS A 43 -1.36 6.12 -8.10
N ILE A 44 -1.64 5.61 -6.92
CA ILE A 44 -2.70 4.63 -6.72
C ILE A 44 -3.56 5.03 -5.53
N GLY A 45 -4.88 4.88 -5.68
CA GLY A 45 -5.80 5.02 -4.56
C GLY A 45 -6.07 3.67 -3.93
N ILE A 46 -5.91 3.56 -2.62
CA ILE A 46 -6.23 2.33 -1.91
C ILE A 46 -7.17 2.62 -0.75
N SER A 47 -8.00 1.63 -0.43
CA SER A 47 -8.91 1.72 0.69
C SER A 47 -8.14 1.74 2.00
N GLN A 48 -8.70 2.41 2.98
CA GLN A 48 -8.14 2.44 4.34
C GLN A 48 -7.92 1.03 4.89
N ASP A 49 -8.78 0.08 4.54
CA ASP A 49 -8.66 -1.28 5.02
C ASP A 49 -7.36 -1.94 4.57
N PHE A 50 -6.91 -1.61 3.38
CA PHE A 50 -5.65 -2.15 2.86
C PHE A 50 -4.43 -1.46 3.46
N THR A 51 -4.55 -0.20 3.85
CA THR A 51 -3.41 0.51 4.45
C THR A 51 -2.97 -0.12 5.76
N LYS A 52 -3.89 -0.75 6.47
CA LYS A 52 -3.58 -1.41 7.74
C LYS A 52 -2.72 -2.65 7.56
N MET A 53 -2.67 -3.18 6.35
CA MET A 53 -1.89 -4.37 6.03
C MET A 53 -0.46 -4.05 5.65
N ILE A 54 -0.17 -2.78 5.36
CA ILE A 54 1.14 -2.35 4.88
C ILE A 54 1.91 -1.74 6.04
N ILE A 55 3.01 -2.39 6.41
CA ILE A 55 3.87 -1.92 7.49
C ILE A 55 5.09 -1.28 6.88
N VAL A 56 5.31 -0.01 7.21
CA VAL A 56 6.44 0.75 6.68
C VAL A 56 7.41 1.07 7.80
N GLN A 57 8.65 1.28 7.40
CA GLN A 57 9.67 1.74 8.30
C GLN A 57 9.73 3.26 8.20
N ALA A 58 9.64 3.91 9.35
CA ALA A 58 9.67 5.36 9.41
C ALA A 58 11.10 5.91 9.15
#